data_6474a63bd599c553299beedfa4d84435
#
_entry.id   6474a63bd599c553299beedfa4d84435
#
_cell.length_a   1.000
_cell.length_b   1.000
_cell.length_c   1.000
_cell.angle_alpha   90.00
_cell.angle_beta   90.00
_cell.angle_gamma   90.00
#
_symmetry.space_group_name_H-M   'P 1'
#
loop_
_entity.id
_entity.type
_entity.pdbx_description
1 polymer ?
#
loop_
_entity_poly.entity_id
_entity_poly.type
_entity_poly.pdbx_seq_one_letter_code
_entity_poly.pdbx_strand_id
1 'polypeptide(L)'
;MTPSPSDASANPDQLRVLFATPECSPLIKTGGLADVSAALPAALIALGVHARILLPGYRQVLAQLPHCREIARLAHMAELPAARLLLGQTGAGVPLIVLDCPELYDRGGGPYQTEAGSDWPDNALRFGLLSRVAALLGSAASPLAWRPQVLHCNEWQTALAPAYLRYAAGASAATLLTIHNLAFQGIFDPGLVAALGLPADCFSPEGVEYYGKLSFLKAGLQLAGAIT
;
A
#
# COMPACT_ATOMS: atom_id res chain seq x y z
N MET A 1 -7.58 1.92 27.54
CA MET A 1 -6.93 1.00 26.59
C MET A 1 -5.44 1.08 26.82
N THR A 2 -4.85 0.07 27.40
CA THR A 2 -3.38 -0.02 27.61
C THR A 2 -2.71 -0.31 26.27
N PRO A 3 -1.63 0.42 25.89
CA PRO A 3 -0.89 0.12 24.69
C PRO A 3 -0.29 -1.30 24.76
N SER A 4 -0.30 -1.99 23.62
CA SER A 4 0.29 -3.32 23.50
C SER A 4 1.83 -3.24 23.70
N PRO A 5 2.49 -4.24 24.29
CA PRO A 5 3.92 -4.22 24.55
C PRO A 5 4.79 -4.02 23.28
N SER A 6 4.27 -4.31 22.08
CA SER A 6 4.97 -4.13 20.80
C SER A 6 5.04 -2.68 20.30
N ASP A 7 4.20 -1.78 20.84
CA ASP A 7 4.22 -0.36 20.46
C ASP A 7 5.08 0.50 21.43
N ALA A 8 5.39 -0.04 22.60
CA ALA A 8 6.04 0.71 23.69
C ALA A 8 7.58 0.67 23.68
N SER A 9 8.23 -0.07 22.76
CA SER A 9 9.69 -0.26 22.76
C SER A 9 10.42 0.25 21.51
N ALA A 10 9.78 1.04 20.66
CA ALA A 10 10.48 1.64 19.53
C ALA A 10 11.45 2.72 20.06
N ASN A 11 12.74 2.47 19.96
CA ASN A 11 13.77 3.48 20.18
C ASN A 11 13.42 4.70 19.28
N PRO A 12 13.28 5.92 19.82
CA PRO A 12 12.92 7.11 19.03
C PRO A 12 13.87 7.39 17.87
N ASP A 13 15.10 6.92 17.96
CA ASP A 13 16.14 7.09 16.94
C ASP A 13 16.08 6.01 15.83
N GLN A 14 15.21 5.01 15.97
CA GLN A 14 15.10 3.92 15.01
C GLN A 14 14.31 4.36 13.77
N LEU A 15 14.91 4.19 12.58
CA LEU A 15 14.23 4.45 11.30
C LEU A 15 12.98 3.56 11.17
N ARG A 16 11.84 4.17 10.87
CA ARG A 16 10.56 3.47 10.66
C ARG A 16 10.17 3.46 9.20
N VAL A 17 9.96 2.27 8.64
CA VAL A 17 9.63 2.05 7.22
C VAL A 17 8.28 1.33 7.11
N LEU A 18 7.35 1.90 6.33
CA LEU A 18 6.16 1.21 5.86
C LEU A 18 6.46 0.68 4.45
N PHE A 19 6.51 -0.63 4.31
CA PHE A 19 6.71 -1.33 3.05
C PHE A 19 5.35 -1.69 2.46
N ALA A 20 4.85 -0.89 1.52
CA ALA A 20 3.57 -1.12 0.86
C ALA A 20 3.76 -2.00 -0.38
N THR A 21 2.99 -3.07 -0.48
CA THR A 21 3.13 -4.08 -1.54
C THR A 21 1.81 -4.80 -1.81
N PRO A 22 1.54 -5.22 -3.07
CA PRO A 22 0.38 -6.06 -3.39
C PRO A 22 0.61 -7.56 -3.12
N GLU A 23 1.86 -8.00 -2.91
CA GLU A 23 2.23 -9.40 -2.71
C GLU A 23 3.27 -9.56 -1.60
N CYS A 24 3.22 -10.70 -0.89
CA CYS A 24 4.22 -11.09 0.10
C CYS A 24 4.22 -12.61 0.27
N SER A 25 5.34 -13.27 -0.02
CA SER A 25 5.51 -14.72 0.13
C SER A 25 5.54 -15.11 1.63
N PRO A 26 4.98 -16.25 2.04
CA PRO A 26 4.20 -17.21 1.24
C PRO A 26 2.70 -16.86 1.16
N LEU A 27 2.24 -15.75 1.76
CA LEU A 27 0.82 -15.41 1.93
C LEU A 27 0.09 -15.22 0.58
N ILE A 28 0.74 -14.54 -0.35
CA ILE A 28 0.26 -14.33 -1.71
C ILE A 28 1.45 -14.10 -2.64
N LYS A 29 1.53 -14.86 -3.74
CA LYS A 29 2.65 -14.79 -4.69
C LYS A 29 2.18 -15.06 -6.11
N THR A 30 2.57 -14.16 -7.04
CA THR A 30 2.45 -14.37 -8.49
C THR A 30 3.81 -14.29 -9.18
N GLY A 31 4.77 -13.55 -8.62
CA GLY A 31 6.08 -13.33 -9.20
C GLY A 31 7.18 -13.09 -8.16
N GLY A 32 8.30 -12.54 -8.62
CA GLY A 32 9.47 -12.26 -7.79
C GLY A 32 9.26 -11.15 -6.75
N LEU A 33 8.31 -10.24 -6.98
CA LEU A 33 7.96 -9.17 -6.03
C LEU A 33 7.63 -9.74 -4.65
N ALA A 34 6.87 -10.85 -4.59
CA ALA A 34 6.47 -11.47 -3.34
C ALA A 34 7.67 -11.93 -2.49
N ASP A 35 8.73 -12.43 -3.13
CA ASP A 35 9.94 -12.86 -2.44
C ASP A 35 10.71 -11.66 -1.88
N VAL A 36 10.84 -10.58 -2.65
CA VAL A 36 11.44 -9.32 -2.18
C VAL A 36 10.64 -8.74 -1.01
N SER A 37 9.31 -8.75 -1.10
CA SER A 37 8.41 -8.24 -0.06
C SER A 37 8.48 -9.03 1.25
N ALA A 38 8.85 -10.30 1.18
CA ALA A 38 9.10 -11.12 2.36
C ALA A 38 10.52 -10.89 2.93
N ALA A 39 11.54 -10.83 2.06
CA ALA A 39 12.93 -10.84 2.46
C ALA A 39 13.44 -9.46 2.89
N LEU A 40 13.15 -8.39 2.13
CA LEU A 40 13.71 -7.06 2.38
C LEU A 40 13.26 -6.47 3.73
N PRO A 41 11.98 -6.48 4.11
CA PRO A 41 11.58 -5.99 5.44
C PRO A 41 12.23 -6.78 6.59
N ALA A 42 12.38 -8.10 6.45
CA ALA A 42 13.06 -8.93 7.44
C ALA A 42 14.55 -8.55 7.57
N ALA A 43 15.23 -8.34 6.44
CA ALA A 43 16.63 -7.90 6.42
C ALA A 43 16.80 -6.49 7.03
N LEU A 44 15.89 -5.57 6.75
CA LEU A 44 15.89 -4.23 7.35
C LEU A 44 15.73 -4.30 8.87
N ILE A 45 14.85 -5.17 9.37
CA ILE A 45 14.66 -5.39 10.81
C ILE A 45 15.96 -5.93 11.44
N ALA A 46 16.63 -6.88 10.80
CA ALA A 46 17.92 -7.41 11.27
C ALA A 46 19.02 -6.33 11.32
N LEU A 47 18.92 -5.28 10.51
CA LEU A 47 19.79 -4.10 10.53
C LEU A 47 19.34 -3.00 11.51
N GLY A 48 18.33 -3.26 12.34
CA GLY A 48 17.84 -2.31 13.33
C GLY A 48 16.78 -1.33 12.83
N VAL A 49 16.24 -1.50 11.62
CA VAL A 49 15.13 -0.68 11.11
C VAL A 49 13.79 -1.22 11.63
N HIS A 50 12.86 -0.35 11.99
CA HIS A 50 11.52 -0.75 12.39
C HIS A 50 10.60 -0.82 11.15
N ALA A 51 10.65 -1.91 10.41
CA ALA A 51 9.84 -2.10 9.22
C ALA A 51 8.48 -2.75 9.55
N ARG A 52 7.44 -2.32 8.83
CA ARG A 52 6.11 -2.96 8.78
C ARG A 52 5.69 -3.12 7.33
N ILE A 53 5.04 -4.22 7.01
CA ILE A 53 4.46 -4.46 5.68
C ILE A 53 3.01 -3.99 5.68
N LEU A 54 2.56 -3.33 4.60
CA LEU A 54 1.14 -3.11 4.29
C LEU A 54 0.76 -3.97 3.09
N LEU A 55 -0.22 -4.85 3.28
CA LEU A 55 -0.66 -5.84 2.29
C LEU A 55 -2.19 -5.86 2.19
N PRO A 56 -2.81 -5.99 0.99
CA PRO A 56 -4.25 -6.20 0.88
C PRO A 56 -4.70 -7.50 1.54
N GLY A 57 -5.87 -7.44 2.18
CA GLY A 57 -6.53 -8.57 2.84
C GLY A 57 -7.25 -9.48 1.85
N TYR A 58 -6.53 -10.02 0.87
CA TYR A 58 -7.10 -11.04 -0.01
C TYR A 58 -7.61 -12.22 0.79
N ARG A 59 -8.66 -12.91 0.29
CA ARG A 59 -9.25 -14.08 0.95
C ARG A 59 -8.19 -15.08 1.44
N GLN A 60 -7.23 -15.41 0.58
CA GLN A 60 -6.17 -16.37 0.93
C GLN A 60 -5.16 -15.83 1.95
N VAL A 61 -4.95 -14.52 2.03
CA VAL A 61 -4.10 -13.89 3.05
C VAL A 61 -4.76 -13.98 4.41
N LEU A 62 -6.03 -13.57 4.50
CA LEU A 62 -6.79 -13.61 5.76
C LEU A 62 -6.97 -15.04 6.29
N ALA A 63 -7.15 -16.04 5.40
CA ALA A 63 -7.25 -17.45 5.80
C ALA A 63 -5.98 -17.97 6.49
N GLN A 64 -4.80 -17.41 6.18
CA GLN A 64 -3.52 -17.78 6.79
C GLN A 64 -3.20 -16.98 8.05
N LEU A 65 -4.01 -15.98 8.40
CA LEU A 65 -3.76 -15.05 9.51
C LEU A 65 -4.94 -15.00 10.50
N PRO A 66 -5.33 -16.13 11.11
CA PRO A 66 -6.56 -16.22 11.92
C PRO A 66 -6.51 -15.37 13.21
N HIS A 67 -5.34 -14.92 13.63
CA HIS A 67 -5.15 -14.17 14.87
C HIS A 67 -4.84 -12.68 14.66
N CYS A 68 -5.17 -12.12 13.48
CA CYS A 68 -5.05 -10.69 13.25
C CYS A 68 -5.98 -9.90 14.17
N ARG A 69 -5.45 -8.79 14.72
CA ARG A 69 -6.20 -7.88 15.59
C ARG A 69 -6.54 -6.59 14.84
N GLU A 70 -7.79 -6.17 14.88
CA GLU A 70 -8.18 -4.87 14.35
C GLU A 70 -7.50 -3.72 15.13
N ILE A 71 -6.88 -2.81 14.39
CA ILE A 71 -6.13 -1.66 14.94
C ILE A 71 -6.70 -0.31 14.52
N ALA A 72 -7.47 -0.26 13.43
CA ALA A 72 -8.18 0.95 13.01
C ALA A 72 -9.32 0.62 12.04
N ARG A 73 -10.29 1.55 11.95
CA ARG A 73 -11.34 1.58 10.92
C ARG A 73 -11.18 2.83 10.08
N LEU A 74 -11.35 2.67 8.79
CA LEU A 74 -11.29 3.75 7.81
C LEU A 74 -12.68 3.93 7.21
N ALA A 75 -13.15 5.17 7.21
CA ALA A 75 -14.39 5.53 6.54
C ALA A 75 -14.19 5.53 5.01
N HIS A 76 -15.29 5.61 4.27
CA HIS A 76 -15.23 5.86 2.83
C HIS A 76 -14.39 7.10 2.50
N MET A 77 -13.61 7.04 1.43
CA MET A 77 -12.77 8.13 0.93
C MET A 77 -13.05 8.29 -0.58
N ALA A 78 -13.85 9.28 -0.97
CA ALA A 78 -14.42 9.38 -2.31
C ALA A 78 -15.23 8.11 -2.65
N GLU A 79 -14.97 7.43 -3.77
CA GLU A 79 -15.62 6.16 -4.10
C GLU A 79 -14.86 4.93 -3.55
N LEU A 80 -13.77 5.14 -2.81
CA LEU A 80 -13.04 4.06 -2.16
C LEU A 80 -13.82 3.58 -0.92
N PRO A 81 -14.14 2.27 -0.82
CA PRO A 81 -14.94 1.73 0.26
C PRO A 81 -14.31 1.90 1.64
N ALA A 82 -15.14 1.79 2.67
CA ALA A 82 -14.69 1.68 4.05
C ALA A 82 -13.84 0.41 4.23
N ALA A 83 -12.84 0.49 5.10
CA ALA A 83 -11.91 -0.61 5.31
C ALA A 83 -11.51 -0.73 6.79
N ARG A 84 -10.90 -1.86 7.15
CA ARG A 84 -10.28 -2.07 8.45
C ARG A 84 -8.78 -2.29 8.28
N LEU A 85 -8.01 -1.90 9.27
CA LEU A 85 -6.61 -2.27 9.37
C LEU A 85 -6.46 -3.34 10.44
N LEU A 86 -5.91 -4.47 10.06
CA LEU A 86 -5.64 -5.58 10.96
C LEU A 86 -4.14 -5.70 11.17
N LEU A 87 -3.70 -5.91 12.41
CA LEU A 87 -2.30 -6.17 12.73
C LEU A 87 -2.08 -7.67 12.93
N GLY A 88 -1.15 -8.19 12.18
CA GLY A 88 -0.63 -9.55 12.28
C GLY A 88 0.89 -9.56 12.13
N GLN A 89 1.44 -10.70 11.78
CA GLN A 89 2.85 -10.85 11.43
C GLN A 89 3.01 -11.95 10.39
N THR A 90 4.06 -11.86 9.59
CA THR A 90 4.46 -12.91 8.65
C THR A 90 5.04 -14.11 9.42
N GLY A 91 5.21 -15.24 8.74
CA GLY A 91 5.89 -16.41 9.32
C GLY A 91 7.33 -16.15 9.77
N ALA A 92 7.98 -15.13 9.22
CA ALA A 92 9.30 -14.65 9.64
C ALA A 92 9.24 -13.62 10.79
N GLY A 93 8.06 -13.37 11.37
CA GLY A 93 7.90 -12.43 12.49
C GLY A 93 7.87 -10.94 12.09
N VAL A 94 7.86 -10.62 10.79
CA VAL A 94 7.75 -9.22 10.33
C VAL A 94 6.35 -8.69 10.63
N PRO A 95 6.19 -7.55 11.31
CA PRO A 95 4.89 -6.94 11.56
C PRO A 95 4.15 -6.63 10.24
N LEU A 96 2.90 -7.05 10.15
CA LEU A 96 2.06 -6.96 8.96
C LEU A 96 0.78 -6.19 9.27
N ILE A 97 0.54 -5.12 8.53
CA ILE A 97 -0.74 -4.40 8.50
C ILE A 97 -1.51 -4.93 7.30
N VAL A 98 -2.64 -5.59 7.55
CA VAL A 98 -3.52 -6.10 6.50
C VAL A 98 -4.64 -5.08 6.26
N LEU A 99 -4.77 -4.64 5.02
CA LEU A 99 -5.86 -3.78 4.56
C LEU A 99 -7.07 -4.65 4.23
N ASP A 100 -7.97 -4.80 5.17
CA ASP A 100 -9.19 -5.60 5.03
C ASP A 100 -10.33 -4.76 4.48
N CYS A 101 -10.70 -5.03 3.24
CA CYS A 101 -11.85 -4.47 2.53
C CYS A 101 -12.52 -5.58 1.71
N PRO A 102 -13.52 -6.27 2.28
CA PRO A 102 -14.17 -7.42 1.62
C PRO A 102 -14.72 -7.10 0.24
N GLU A 103 -15.27 -5.91 0.03
CA GLU A 103 -15.80 -5.47 -1.26
C GLU A 103 -14.76 -5.57 -2.38
N LEU A 104 -13.49 -5.27 -2.09
CA LEU A 104 -12.42 -5.21 -3.09
C LEU A 104 -11.52 -6.46 -3.09
N TYR A 105 -11.39 -7.17 -1.96
CA TYR A 105 -10.37 -8.21 -1.82
C TYR A 105 -10.90 -9.59 -1.49
N ASP A 106 -12.14 -9.74 -0.97
CA ASP A 106 -12.72 -11.06 -0.65
C ASP A 106 -13.37 -11.70 -1.89
N ARG A 107 -12.53 -12.22 -2.77
CA ARG A 107 -12.96 -12.88 -4.02
C ARG A 107 -12.04 -14.03 -4.40
N GLY A 108 -12.51 -14.90 -5.31
CA GLY A 108 -11.69 -15.95 -5.91
C GLY A 108 -10.65 -15.39 -6.89
N GLY A 109 -9.93 -16.25 -7.59
CA GLY A 109 -8.90 -15.83 -8.53
C GLY A 109 -7.63 -15.29 -7.90
N GLY A 110 -6.84 -14.58 -8.70
CA GLY A 110 -5.55 -14.02 -8.28
C GLY A 110 -5.68 -12.57 -7.76
N PRO A 111 -4.56 -12.00 -7.27
CA PRO A 111 -4.51 -10.62 -6.80
C PRO A 111 -4.81 -9.60 -7.90
N TYR A 112 -4.58 -9.93 -9.16
CA TYR A 112 -4.75 -9.02 -10.31
C TYR A 112 -5.83 -9.46 -11.27
N GLN A 113 -6.12 -10.76 -11.35
CA GLN A 113 -6.93 -11.38 -12.38
C GLN A 113 -7.98 -12.31 -11.79
N THR A 114 -9.07 -12.42 -12.53
CA THR A 114 -10.15 -13.39 -12.27
C THR A 114 -9.63 -14.83 -12.50
N GLU A 115 -10.43 -15.82 -12.12
CA GLU A 115 -10.14 -17.22 -12.43
C GLU A 115 -10.07 -17.50 -13.95
N ALA A 116 -10.72 -16.68 -14.76
CA ALA A 116 -10.66 -16.76 -16.22
C ALA A 116 -9.41 -16.11 -16.83
N GLY A 117 -8.51 -15.52 -16.01
CA GLY A 117 -7.27 -14.89 -16.45
C GLY A 117 -7.43 -13.45 -16.99
N SER A 118 -8.61 -12.86 -16.89
CA SER A 118 -8.84 -11.46 -17.23
C SER A 118 -8.56 -10.57 -16.03
N ASP A 119 -8.03 -9.38 -16.26
CA ASP A 119 -7.83 -8.40 -15.19
C ASP A 119 -9.15 -8.04 -14.51
N TRP A 120 -9.08 -7.84 -13.20
CA TRP A 120 -10.22 -7.35 -12.45
C TRP A 120 -10.60 -5.95 -12.95
N PRO A 121 -11.86 -5.68 -13.33
CA PRO A 121 -12.27 -4.40 -13.91
C PRO A 121 -12.14 -3.23 -12.92
N ASP A 122 -12.14 -3.52 -11.62
CA ASP A 122 -12.00 -2.58 -10.51
C ASP A 122 -10.57 -2.48 -9.96
N ASN A 123 -9.54 -2.95 -10.69
CA ASN A 123 -8.15 -2.87 -10.23
C ASN A 123 -7.71 -1.44 -9.88
N ALA A 124 -8.25 -0.43 -10.56
CA ALA A 124 -7.99 0.97 -10.22
C ALA A 124 -8.45 1.31 -8.79
N LEU A 125 -9.65 0.90 -8.39
CA LEU A 125 -10.17 1.13 -7.04
C LEU A 125 -9.42 0.27 -6.00
N ARG A 126 -9.14 -0.97 -6.32
CA ARG A 126 -8.42 -1.91 -5.45
C ARG A 126 -7.04 -1.39 -5.08
N PHE A 127 -6.23 -1.02 -6.05
CA PHE A 127 -4.88 -0.52 -5.81
C PHE A 127 -4.85 0.99 -5.53
N GLY A 128 -5.90 1.71 -5.91
CA GLY A 128 -6.16 3.06 -5.43
C GLY A 128 -6.37 3.09 -3.91
N LEU A 129 -7.17 2.16 -3.36
CA LEU A 129 -7.37 2.05 -1.91
C LEU A 129 -6.06 1.66 -1.20
N LEU A 130 -5.29 0.70 -1.73
CA LEU A 130 -3.98 0.34 -1.18
C LEU A 130 -3.04 1.55 -1.11
N SER A 131 -2.92 2.28 -2.23
CA SER A 131 -2.09 3.49 -2.31
C SER A 131 -2.58 4.59 -1.38
N ARG A 132 -3.90 4.81 -1.30
CA ARG A 132 -4.50 5.82 -0.44
C ARG A 132 -4.25 5.53 1.04
N VAL A 133 -4.39 4.27 1.44
CA VAL A 133 -4.14 3.84 2.81
C VAL A 133 -2.64 3.90 3.15
N ALA A 134 -1.75 3.51 2.22
CA ALA A 134 -0.32 3.67 2.40
C ALA A 134 0.06 5.14 2.66
N ALA A 135 -0.48 6.06 1.86
CA ALA A 135 -0.30 7.50 2.04
C ALA A 135 -0.88 8.00 3.37
N LEU A 136 -2.10 7.58 3.73
CA LEU A 136 -2.73 7.95 5.00
C LEU A 136 -1.83 7.54 6.19
N LEU A 137 -1.30 6.32 6.19
CA LEU A 137 -0.40 5.83 7.24
C LEU A 137 0.93 6.60 7.28
N GLY A 138 1.40 7.10 6.12
CA GLY A 138 2.59 7.94 6.00
C GLY A 138 2.36 9.43 6.28
N SER A 139 1.15 9.86 6.60
CA SER A 139 0.78 11.27 6.80
C SER A 139 0.54 11.64 8.26
N ALA A 140 0.40 12.94 8.53
CA ALA A 140 -0.01 13.45 9.85
C ALA A 140 -1.42 12.98 10.27
N ALA A 141 -2.29 12.61 9.31
CA ALA A 141 -3.65 12.13 9.55
C ALA A 141 -3.73 10.62 9.86
N SER A 142 -2.61 9.92 9.97
CA SER A 142 -2.59 8.49 10.29
C SER A 142 -3.40 8.16 11.53
N PRO A 143 -4.29 7.15 11.50
CA PRO A 143 -5.03 6.70 12.67
C PRO A 143 -4.18 5.91 13.67
N LEU A 144 -2.94 5.57 13.30
CA LEU A 144 -2.03 4.80 14.13
C LEU A 144 -1.04 5.71 14.88
N ALA A 145 -0.70 5.35 16.10
CA ALA A 145 0.36 6.02 16.86
C ALA A 145 1.74 5.80 16.21
N TRP A 146 1.96 4.62 15.63
CA TRP A 146 3.17 4.32 14.87
C TRP A 146 3.17 5.07 13.53
N ARG A 147 4.20 5.84 13.25
CA ARG A 147 4.33 6.63 12.02
C ARG A 147 5.61 6.28 11.30
N PRO A 148 5.57 5.90 10.02
CA PRO A 148 6.77 5.70 9.23
C PRO A 148 7.43 7.04 8.91
N GLN A 149 8.75 7.03 8.80
CA GLN A 149 9.55 8.12 8.24
C GLN A 149 9.79 7.90 6.74
N VAL A 150 9.70 6.64 6.29
CA VAL A 150 9.79 6.26 4.88
C VAL A 150 8.58 5.40 4.51
N LEU A 151 7.91 5.77 3.44
CA LEU A 151 6.93 4.96 2.73
C LEU A 151 7.61 4.36 1.49
N HIS A 152 7.89 3.06 1.55
CA HIS A 152 8.47 2.30 0.46
C HIS A 152 7.35 1.65 -0.37
N CYS A 153 7.07 2.23 -1.52
CA CYS A 153 6.09 1.77 -2.48
C CYS A 153 6.73 0.73 -3.43
N ASN A 154 6.02 -0.34 -3.72
CA ASN A 154 6.51 -1.40 -4.61
C ASN A 154 5.52 -1.61 -5.76
N GLU A 155 6.01 -1.47 -6.98
CA GLU A 155 5.26 -1.59 -8.22
C GLU A 155 4.15 -0.54 -8.39
N TRP A 156 3.50 -0.59 -9.58
CA TRP A 156 2.43 0.32 -9.94
C TRP A 156 1.25 0.29 -8.96
N GLN A 157 1.00 -0.83 -8.30
CA GLN A 157 -0.12 -1.00 -7.38
C GLN A 157 -0.03 -0.10 -6.14
N THR A 158 1.14 0.39 -5.82
CA THR A 158 1.35 1.32 -4.70
C THR A 158 1.88 2.69 -5.15
N ALA A 159 2.14 2.84 -6.46
CA ALA A 159 2.80 4.01 -7.02
C ALA A 159 1.93 5.30 -6.99
N LEU A 160 0.63 5.20 -6.72
CA LEU A 160 -0.22 6.37 -6.53
C LEU A 160 -0.08 6.99 -5.13
N ALA A 161 0.54 6.30 -4.17
CA ALA A 161 0.69 6.80 -2.80
C ALA A 161 1.51 8.12 -2.71
N PRO A 162 2.61 8.33 -3.46
CA PRO A 162 3.29 9.61 -3.51
C PRO A 162 2.40 10.78 -3.96
N ALA A 163 1.48 10.55 -4.91
CA ALA A 163 0.53 11.57 -5.33
C ALA A 163 -0.41 11.97 -4.19
N TYR A 164 -0.96 11.01 -3.47
CA TYR A 164 -1.80 11.31 -2.30
C TYR A 164 -1.04 12.10 -1.22
N LEU A 165 0.23 11.78 -0.97
CA LEU A 165 1.04 12.54 0.00
C LEU A 165 1.39 13.94 -0.50
N ARG A 166 1.63 14.10 -1.81
CA ARG A 166 1.94 15.40 -2.42
C ARG A 166 0.80 16.41 -2.25
N TYR A 167 -0.44 15.94 -2.32
CA TYR A 167 -1.65 16.76 -2.20
C TYR A 167 -2.27 16.72 -0.79
N ALA A 168 -1.68 15.99 0.15
CA ALA A 168 -2.11 15.98 1.55
C ALA A 168 -1.57 17.20 2.31
N ALA A 169 -2.31 17.65 3.30
CA ALA A 169 -1.82 18.68 4.22
C ALA A 169 -0.94 18.08 5.32
N GLY A 170 0.09 18.82 5.71
CA GLY A 170 0.94 18.51 6.86
C GLY A 170 2.16 17.66 6.54
N ALA A 171 2.88 17.26 7.61
CA ALA A 171 4.10 16.46 7.49
C ALA A 171 3.79 15.05 7.01
N SER A 172 4.61 14.54 6.12
CA SER A 172 4.49 13.20 5.55
C SER A 172 5.83 12.46 5.53
N ALA A 173 5.75 11.12 5.43
CA ALA A 173 6.91 10.27 5.21
C ALA A 173 7.62 10.61 3.89
N ALA A 174 8.94 10.45 3.84
CA ALA A 174 9.67 10.40 2.58
C ALA A 174 9.20 9.19 1.76
N THR A 175 9.14 9.33 0.43
CA THR A 175 8.66 8.27 -0.45
C THR A 175 9.76 7.65 -1.28
N LEU A 176 9.78 6.33 -1.35
CA LEU A 176 10.65 5.53 -2.21
C LEU A 176 9.75 4.63 -3.07
N LEU A 177 9.96 4.62 -4.39
CA LEU A 177 9.30 3.71 -5.31
C LEU A 177 10.31 2.72 -5.89
N THR A 178 10.05 1.42 -5.72
CA THR A 178 10.80 0.35 -6.41
C THR A 178 9.95 -0.24 -7.53
N ILE A 179 10.54 -0.33 -8.72
CA ILE A 179 9.92 -0.90 -9.92
C ILE A 179 10.59 -2.24 -10.22
N HIS A 180 9.81 -3.31 -10.20
CA HIS A 180 10.30 -4.66 -10.49
C HIS A 180 10.01 -5.06 -11.94
N ASN A 181 8.94 -4.52 -12.57
CA ASN A 181 8.58 -4.84 -13.94
C ASN A 181 7.89 -3.66 -14.66
N LEU A 182 8.62 -2.97 -15.53
CA LEU A 182 8.11 -1.83 -16.31
C LEU A 182 6.99 -2.17 -17.31
N ALA A 183 6.75 -3.46 -17.61
CA ALA A 183 5.69 -3.86 -18.52
C ALA A 183 4.29 -3.55 -17.96
N PHE A 184 4.16 -3.46 -16.62
CA PHE A 184 2.90 -3.18 -15.94
C PHE A 184 2.90 -1.75 -15.38
N GLN A 185 1.99 -0.91 -15.86
CA GLN A 185 2.00 0.52 -15.56
C GLN A 185 0.77 1.03 -14.82
N GLY A 186 -0.26 0.20 -14.65
CA GLY A 186 -1.52 0.62 -14.02
C GLY A 186 -2.15 1.79 -14.76
N ILE A 187 -2.52 1.57 -16.02
CA ILE A 187 -3.11 2.59 -16.90
C ILE A 187 -4.62 2.41 -16.90
N PHE A 188 -5.33 3.49 -16.58
CA PHE A 188 -6.77 3.48 -16.37
C PHE A 188 -7.48 4.67 -17.05
N ASP A 189 -8.82 4.68 -16.97
CA ASP A 189 -9.64 5.78 -17.48
C ASP A 189 -9.41 7.06 -16.67
N PRO A 190 -9.25 8.22 -17.33
CA PRO A 190 -9.04 9.50 -16.62
C PRO A 190 -10.23 9.91 -15.75
N GLY A 191 -11.45 9.46 -16.03
CA GLY A 191 -12.63 9.70 -15.21
C GLY A 191 -12.52 9.16 -13.79
N LEU A 192 -11.58 8.23 -13.53
CA LEU A 192 -11.36 7.67 -12.19
C LEU A 192 -10.57 8.59 -11.24
N VAL A 193 -10.02 9.70 -11.70
CA VAL A 193 -9.28 10.65 -10.85
C VAL A 193 -10.13 11.11 -9.66
N ALA A 194 -11.36 11.53 -9.91
CA ALA A 194 -12.29 11.96 -8.84
C ALA A 194 -12.74 10.78 -7.96
N ALA A 195 -13.04 9.63 -8.56
CA ALA A 195 -13.42 8.41 -7.84
C ALA A 195 -12.35 7.95 -6.85
N LEU A 196 -11.08 8.12 -7.22
CA LEU A 196 -9.93 7.83 -6.37
C LEU A 196 -9.66 8.92 -5.31
N GLY A 197 -10.43 10.01 -5.32
CA GLY A 197 -10.26 11.13 -4.38
C GLY A 197 -8.98 11.94 -4.61
N LEU A 198 -8.51 11.97 -5.83
CA LEU A 198 -7.42 12.85 -6.25
C LEU A 198 -7.97 14.21 -6.71
N PRO A 199 -7.27 15.32 -6.44
CA PRO A 199 -7.69 16.62 -6.94
C PRO A 199 -7.54 16.69 -8.47
N ALA A 200 -8.41 17.47 -9.12
CA ALA A 200 -8.45 17.53 -10.59
C ALA A 200 -7.13 18.06 -11.21
N ASP A 201 -6.44 18.94 -10.51
CA ASP A 201 -5.17 19.53 -10.94
C ASP A 201 -3.98 18.53 -10.94
N CYS A 202 -4.16 17.35 -10.29
CA CYS A 202 -3.15 16.30 -10.38
C CYS A 202 -3.14 15.62 -11.76
N PHE A 203 -4.22 15.73 -12.55
CA PHE A 203 -4.29 15.18 -13.89
C PHE A 203 -3.60 16.12 -14.91
N SER A 204 -2.30 16.13 -14.85
CA SER A 204 -1.40 16.94 -15.66
C SER A 204 -0.17 16.14 -16.10
N PRO A 205 0.61 16.63 -17.08
CA PRO A 205 1.87 16.00 -17.50
C PRO A 205 2.89 15.85 -16.35
N GLU A 206 2.88 16.74 -15.37
CA GLU A 206 3.73 16.69 -14.17
C GLU A 206 3.15 15.82 -13.05
N GLY A 207 1.92 15.35 -13.23
CA GLY A 207 1.19 14.53 -12.26
C GLY A 207 0.93 13.11 -12.74
N VAL A 208 -0.34 12.72 -12.76
CA VAL A 208 -0.79 11.34 -13.00
C VAL A 208 -1.21 11.07 -14.46
N GLU A 209 -1.27 12.12 -15.31
CA GLU A 209 -1.69 12.00 -16.71
C GLU A 209 -0.59 11.36 -17.56
N TYR A 210 -0.96 10.41 -18.42
CA TYR A 210 -0.09 9.74 -19.37
C TYR A 210 -0.84 9.45 -20.67
N TYR A 211 -0.57 10.21 -21.74
CA TYR A 211 -1.23 10.12 -23.05
C TYR A 211 -2.77 10.09 -22.95
N GLY A 212 -3.35 11.00 -22.17
CA GLY A 212 -4.79 11.09 -21.95
C GLY A 212 -5.37 10.05 -21.01
N LYS A 213 -4.54 9.26 -20.34
CA LYS A 213 -4.93 8.22 -19.37
C LYS A 213 -4.39 8.54 -17.98
N LEU A 214 -5.00 7.96 -16.96
CA LEU A 214 -4.47 7.92 -15.61
C LEU A 214 -3.43 6.79 -15.51
N SER A 215 -2.19 7.09 -15.13
CA SER A 215 -1.16 6.07 -14.88
C SER A 215 -0.66 6.13 -13.45
N PHE A 216 -0.81 5.03 -12.74
CA PHE A 216 -0.32 4.91 -11.36
C PHE A 216 1.21 4.91 -11.31
N LEU A 217 1.86 4.14 -12.22
CA LEU A 217 3.32 4.09 -12.24
C LEU A 217 3.92 5.46 -12.56
N LYS A 218 3.36 6.18 -13.54
CA LYS A 218 3.83 7.54 -13.85
C LYS A 218 3.68 8.49 -12.66
N ALA A 219 2.56 8.41 -11.93
CA ALA A 219 2.37 9.21 -10.71
C ALA A 219 3.52 8.99 -9.72
N GLY A 220 3.90 7.74 -9.50
CA GLY A 220 5.04 7.40 -8.65
C GLY A 220 6.37 7.90 -9.20
N LEU A 221 6.62 7.76 -10.51
CA LEU A 221 7.82 8.26 -11.16
C LEU A 221 7.99 9.78 -11.05
N GLN A 222 6.90 10.53 -11.13
CA GLN A 222 6.92 11.99 -11.05
C GLN A 222 7.02 12.51 -9.62
N LEU A 223 6.41 11.80 -8.65
CA LEU A 223 6.10 12.37 -7.35
C LEU A 223 6.79 11.66 -6.17
N ALA A 224 7.43 10.51 -6.38
CA ALA A 224 8.23 9.89 -5.34
C ALA A 224 9.53 10.66 -5.09
N GLY A 225 9.98 10.65 -3.82
CA GLY A 225 11.22 11.30 -3.44
C GLY A 225 12.47 10.60 -3.96
N ALA A 226 12.39 9.27 -4.16
CA ALA A 226 13.44 8.46 -4.75
C ALA A 226 12.84 7.26 -5.51
N ILE A 227 13.60 6.72 -6.49
CA ILE A 227 13.20 5.60 -7.34
C ILE A 227 14.35 4.60 -7.41
N THR A 228 14.01 3.31 -7.37
CA THR A 228 14.95 2.19 -7.56
C THR A 228 14.38 1.13 -8.50
#